data_94c27eaee9d7bef70daadd6e5c66208f
#
_entry.id   94c27eaee9d7bef70daadd6e5c66208f
#
_cell.length_a   1.000
_cell.length_b   1.000
_cell.length_c   1.000
_cell.angle_alpha   90.00
_cell.angle_beta   90.00
_cell.angle_gamma   90.00
#
_symmetry.space_group_name_H-M   'P 1'
#
loop_
_entity.id
_entity.type
_entity.pdbx_description
1 polymer ?
#
loop_
_entity_poly.entity_id
_entity_poly.type
_entity_poly.pdbx_seq_one_letter_code
_entity_poly.pdbx_strand_id
1 'polypeptide(L)'
;MSLLHPMKGFVKRKLNEHGFYNVRDVNGLGEHGFYNIRGIGEITTIDEFKERAFAICKRSQLQTQEEVIALKKKYEQPIFGEIAVERLLELEAQVIDPTNILMFTGSQLTHTLQVLESMERAGITDREFLATTLIHDLGKLAVLRGEKWENLEGGGKIPLGENVPGSGFENCTFNWDHADVVHARFRPYVSKDMAWLLKWHSIQKSCGPLMDSRDRVLFEKYYKRFVRHDRTYIFHHLPKKHLSDYLPLVREFFPRKVVF
;
A
#
# COMPACT_ATOMS: atom_id res chain seq x y z
N MET A 1 32.51 11.44 -11.48
CA MET A 1 31.72 10.61 -12.44
C MET A 1 30.64 9.87 -11.67
N SER A 2 29.39 10.22 -11.88
CA SER A 2 28.26 9.79 -11.07
C SER A 2 27.90 8.33 -11.34
N LEU A 3 27.86 7.50 -10.30
CA LEU A 3 27.37 6.11 -10.30
C LEU A 3 25.88 5.97 -10.74
N LEU A 4 25.20 7.09 -10.97
CA LEU A 4 23.78 7.16 -11.33
C LEU A 4 23.51 6.86 -12.81
N HIS A 5 24.49 6.99 -13.70
CA HIS A 5 24.29 6.78 -15.14
C HIS A 5 23.95 5.31 -15.49
N PRO A 6 24.63 4.29 -14.92
CA PRO A 6 24.26 2.89 -15.13
C PRO A 6 22.89 2.53 -14.56
N MET A 7 22.50 3.12 -13.41
CA MET A 7 21.20 2.86 -12.81
C MET A 7 20.03 3.39 -13.64
N LYS A 8 20.14 4.58 -14.25
CA LYS A 8 19.11 5.13 -15.15
C LYS A 8 18.85 4.20 -16.33
N GLY A 9 19.91 3.71 -16.96
CA GLY A 9 19.80 2.76 -18.08
C GLY A 9 19.22 1.40 -17.66
N PHE A 10 19.57 0.93 -16.46
CA PHE A 10 19.05 -0.31 -15.90
C PHE A 10 17.55 -0.22 -15.60
N VAL A 11 17.11 0.84 -14.94
CA VAL A 11 15.70 1.09 -14.62
C VAL A 11 14.86 1.19 -15.88
N LYS A 12 15.27 2.02 -16.85
CA LYS A 12 14.57 2.17 -18.13
C LYS A 12 14.47 0.84 -18.89
N ARG A 13 15.56 0.06 -18.94
CA ARG A 13 15.57 -1.24 -19.59
C ARG A 13 14.63 -2.22 -18.86
N LYS A 14 14.68 -2.29 -17.53
CA LYS A 14 13.80 -3.16 -16.75
C LYS A 14 12.34 -2.81 -16.91
N LEU A 15 11.98 -1.54 -16.86
CA LEU A 15 10.62 -1.09 -17.13
C LEU A 15 10.17 -1.49 -18.54
N ASN A 16 11.03 -1.32 -19.55
CA ASN A 16 10.74 -1.69 -20.92
C ASN A 16 10.63 -3.21 -21.11
N GLU A 17 11.56 -4.01 -20.54
CA GLU A 17 11.55 -5.46 -20.60
C GLU A 17 10.29 -6.07 -19.97
N HIS A 18 9.65 -5.33 -19.09
CA HIS A 18 8.50 -5.80 -18.33
C HIS A 18 7.14 -5.28 -18.85
N GLY A 19 7.09 -4.75 -20.05
CA GLY A 19 5.81 -4.38 -20.69
C GLY A 19 5.15 -3.12 -20.13
N PHE A 20 5.89 -2.31 -19.39
CA PHE A 20 5.43 -0.99 -18.93
C PHE A 20 5.38 0.05 -20.07
N TYR A 21 5.34 -0.40 -21.33
CA TYR A 21 5.23 0.44 -22.50
C TYR A 21 3.97 1.32 -22.52
N ASN A 22 2.91 0.88 -21.83
CA ASN A 22 1.65 1.60 -21.75
C ASN A 22 1.53 2.48 -20.49
N VAL A 23 2.59 2.64 -19.72
CA VAL A 23 2.61 3.61 -18.61
C VAL A 23 2.45 5.05 -19.14
N ARG A 24 2.68 5.29 -20.44
CA ARG A 24 2.33 6.55 -21.10
C ARG A 24 0.87 6.92 -20.94
N ASP A 25 -0.04 5.94 -21.02
CA ASP A 25 -1.48 6.18 -20.99
C ASP A 25 -2.05 6.20 -19.58
N VAL A 26 -1.34 5.61 -18.62
CA VAL A 26 -1.85 5.46 -17.25
C VAL A 26 -1.21 6.45 -16.27
N ASN A 27 0.09 6.76 -16.41
CA ASN A 27 0.81 7.68 -15.50
C ASN A 27 2.03 8.38 -16.14
N GLY A 28 2.07 8.47 -17.50
CA GLY A 28 3.05 9.30 -18.19
C GLY A 28 4.51 9.10 -17.77
N LEU A 29 5.17 8.06 -18.28
CA LEU A 29 6.61 8.19 -18.48
C LEU A 29 6.78 9.31 -19.50
N GLY A 30 7.23 10.48 -19.10
CA GLY A 30 7.59 11.56 -20.02
C GLY A 30 8.57 11.06 -21.08
N GLU A 31 8.68 11.77 -22.20
CA GLU A 31 9.58 11.41 -23.32
C GLU A 31 11.02 11.08 -22.90
N HIS A 32 11.42 11.47 -21.71
CA HIS A 32 12.73 11.27 -21.12
C HIS A 32 12.81 10.12 -20.11
N GLY A 33 11.76 9.31 -19.92
CA GLY A 33 11.75 8.13 -19.04
C GLY A 33 11.59 8.45 -17.57
N PHE A 34 10.87 9.50 -17.22
CA PHE A 34 10.56 9.93 -15.87
C PHE A 34 9.10 9.69 -15.52
N TYR A 35 8.83 9.59 -14.19
CA TYR A 35 7.48 9.33 -13.71
C TYR A 35 6.70 10.62 -13.55
N ASN A 36 5.50 10.67 -14.13
CA ASN A 36 4.49 11.62 -13.71
C ASN A 36 3.58 10.93 -12.69
N ILE A 37 3.79 11.21 -11.42
CA ILE A 37 3.04 10.59 -10.33
C ILE A 37 1.86 11.48 -9.98
N ARG A 38 0.66 10.92 -10.03
CA ARG A 38 -0.55 11.66 -9.68
C ARG A 38 -0.43 12.26 -8.27
N GLY A 39 -0.70 13.56 -8.15
CA GLY A 39 -0.59 14.32 -6.91
C GLY A 39 0.82 14.82 -6.57
N ILE A 40 1.83 14.48 -7.38
CA ILE A 40 3.22 14.93 -7.18
C ILE A 40 3.73 15.67 -8.42
N GLY A 41 3.31 15.23 -9.61
CA GLY A 41 3.78 15.78 -10.88
C GLY A 41 4.96 15.00 -11.46
N GLU A 42 5.67 15.64 -12.39
CA GLU A 42 6.79 15.04 -13.09
C GLU A 42 8.03 14.96 -12.19
N ILE A 43 8.66 13.80 -12.16
CA ILE A 43 9.91 13.53 -11.46
C ILE A 43 10.97 13.19 -12.49
N THR A 44 12.02 13.96 -12.53
CA THR A 44 13.04 13.90 -13.58
C THR A 44 14.33 13.19 -13.17
N THR A 45 14.56 13.01 -11.87
CA THR A 45 15.75 12.36 -11.34
C THR A 45 15.43 11.42 -10.19
N ILE A 46 16.32 10.43 -9.93
CA ILE A 46 16.20 9.55 -8.77
C ILE A 46 16.34 10.33 -7.46
N ASP A 47 17.16 11.35 -7.44
CA ASP A 47 17.37 12.13 -6.22
C ASP A 47 16.13 12.99 -5.92
N GLU A 48 15.52 13.62 -6.93
CA GLU A 48 14.22 14.28 -6.78
C GLU A 48 13.14 13.32 -6.27
N PHE A 49 13.11 12.10 -6.79
CA PHE A 49 12.17 11.08 -6.33
C PHE A 49 12.38 10.76 -4.84
N LYS A 50 13.64 10.58 -4.40
CA LYS A 50 13.98 10.33 -2.98
C LYS A 50 13.59 11.51 -2.09
N GLU A 51 13.89 12.74 -2.52
CA GLU A 51 13.54 13.94 -1.77
C GLU A 51 12.04 14.06 -1.56
N ARG A 52 11.25 13.81 -2.61
CA ARG A 52 9.78 13.85 -2.54
C ARG A 52 9.22 12.74 -1.66
N ALA A 53 9.71 11.50 -1.81
CA ALA A 53 9.31 10.41 -0.94
C ALA A 53 9.64 10.68 0.53
N PHE A 54 10.83 11.21 0.79
CA PHE A 54 11.23 11.60 2.14
C PHE A 54 10.33 12.71 2.70
N ALA A 55 9.99 13.72 1.89
CA ALA A 55 9.09 14.79 2.29
C ALA A 55 7.68 14.27 2.64
N ILE A 56 7.14 13.36 1.84
CA ILE A 56 5.86 12.69 2.09
C ILE A 56 5.91 11.94 3.43
N CYS A 57 6.89 11.06 3.61
CA CYS A 57 7.04 10.30 4.85
C CYS A 57 7.20 11.21 6.08
N LYS A 58 8.04 12.22 5.96
CA LYS A 58 8.26 13.19 7.04
C LYS A 58 6.97 13.95 7.38
N ARG A 59 6.21 14.41 6.39
CA ARG A 59 4.96 15.14 6.63
C ARG A 59 3.91 14.25 7.28
N SER A 60 3.76 13.01 6.84
CA SER A 60 2.83 12.05 7.44
C SER A 60 3.18 11.76 8.91
N GLN A 61 4.46 11.65 9.23
CA GLN A 61 4.92 11.45 10.61
C GLN A 61 4.71 12.67 11.51
N LEU A 62 4.45 13.83 10.93
CA LEU A 62 4.13 15.08 11.64
C LEU A 62 2.61 15.37 11.70
N GLN A 63 1.77 14.43 11.35
CA GLN A 63 0.32 14.58 11.51
C GLN A 63 -0.03 14.89 12.97
N THR A 64 -0.95 15.82 13.18
CA THR A 64 -1.50 16.12 14.51
C THR A 64 -2.72 15.26 14.80
N GLN A 65 -3.13 15.21 16.06
CA GLN A 65 -4.37 14.52 16.46
C GLN A 65 -5.60 15.13 15.77
N GLU A 66 -5.63 16.45 15.62
CA GLU A 66 -6.71 17.17 14.93
C GLU A 66 -6.79 16.78 13.45
N GLU A 67 -5.64 16.66 12.78
CA GLU A 67 -5.58 16.20 11.39
C GLU A 67 -6.08 14.76 11.26
N VAL A 68 -5.71 13.88 12.17
CA VAL A 68 -6.20 12.49 12.19
C VAL A 68 -7.72 12.44 12.41
N ILE A 69 -8.27 13.26 13.33
CA ILE A 69 -9.71 13.35 13.55
C ILE A 69 -10.43 13.85 12.29
N ALA A 70 -9.88 14.88 11.64
CA ALA A 70 -10.42 15.42 10.39
C ALA A 70 -10.43 14.39 9.27
N LEU A 71 -9.35 13.60 9.12
CA LEU A 71 -9.25 12.52 8.14
C LEU A 71 -10.24 11.39 8.45
N LYS A 72 -10.36 10.95 9.70
CA LYS A 72 -11.38 9.98 10.12
C LYS A 72 -12.78 10.43 9.71
N LYS A 73 -13.14 11.69 10.01
CA LYS A 73 -14.44 12.28 9.65
C LYS A 73 -14.62 12.35 8.12
N LYS A 74 -13.59 12.77 7.37
CA LYS A 74 -13.61 12.81 5.91
C LYS A 74 -13.93 11.44 5.32
N TYR A 75 -13.28 10.40 5.82
CA TYR A 75 -13.41 9.04 5.33
C TYR A 75 -14.59 8.24 5.93
N GLU A 76 -15.47 8.88 6.70
CA GLU A 76 -16.82 8.38 6.94
C GLU A 76 -17.63 8.36 5.63
N GLN A 77 -17.34 9.30 4.74
CA GLN A 77 -17.95 9.35 3.40
C GLN A 77 -17.22 8.43 2.42
N PRO A 78 -17.94 7.77 1.51
CA PRO A 78 -17.33 6.94 0.48
C PRO A 78 -16.46 7.75 -0.47
N ILE A 79 -15.36 7.13 -0.94
CA ILE A 79 -14.45 7.72 -1.93
C ILE A 79 -15.03 7.60 -3.35
N PHE A 80 -15.61 6.44 -3.66
CA PHE A 80 -16.15 6.10 -4.98
C PHE A 80 -17.65 5.78 -4.95
N GLY A 81 -18.28 5.71 -3.76
CA GLY A 81 -19.64 5.21 -3.61
C GLY A 81 -19.71 3.69 -3.73
N GLU A 82 -20.83 3.17 -4.23
CA GLU A 82 -21.00 1.73 -4.46
C GLU A 82 -20.21 1.32 -5.70
N ILE A 83 -19.23 0.43 -5.53
CA ILE A 83 -18.30 0.01 -6.59
C ILE A 83 -17.99 -1.49 -6.48
N ALA A 84 -17.77 -2.16 -7.63
CA ALA A 84 -17.33 -3.54 -7.64
C ALA A 84 -15.91 -3.68 -7.08
N VAL A 85 -15.67 -4.72 -6.26
CA VAL A 85 -14.33 -4.98 -5.70
C VAL A 85 -13.32 -5.25 -6.83
N GLU A 86 -13.71 -5.99 -7.85
CA GLU A 86 -12.87 -6.20 -9.04
C GLU A 86 -12.46 -4.87 -9.68
N ARG A 87 -13.38 -3.89 -9.75
CA ARG A 87 -13.07 -2.57 -10.30
C ARG A 87 -12.09 -1.77 -9.44
N LEU A 88 -12.16 -1.89 -8.11
CA LEU A 88 -11.16 -1.28 -7.21
C LEU A 88 -9.77 -1.83 -7.50
N LEU A 89 -9.63 -3.14 -7.63
CA LEU A 89 -8.36 -3.79 -7.96
C LEU A 89 -7.83 -3.36 -9.34
N GLU A 90 -8.70 -3.23 -10.35
CA GLU A 90 -8.29 -2.67 -11.64
C GLU A 90 -7.78 -1.23 -11.53
N LEU A 91 -8.37 -0.42 -10.64
CA LEU A 91 -7.94 0.96 -10.43
C LEU A 91 -6.54 1.06 -9.81
N GLU A 92 -6.06 0.04 -9.09
CA GLU A 92 -4.67 0.00 -8.60
C GLU A 92 -3.63 0.09 -9.73
N ALA A 93 -3.98 -0.34 -10.94
CA ALA A 93 -3.12 -0.16 -12.11
C ALA A 93 -2.85 1.30 -12.46
N GLN A 94 -3.67 2.23 -11.96
CA GLN A 94 -3.53 3.67 -12.19
C GLN A 94 -2.78 4.40 -11.05
N VAL A 95 -2.34 3.67 -10.03
CA VAL A 95 -1.67 4.23 -8.85
C VAL A 95 -0.23 3.79 -8.80
N ILE A 96 0.69 4.76 -8.74
CA ILE A 96 2.11 4.55 -8.48
C ILE A 96 2.41 5.19 -7.13
N ASP A 97 2.92 4.39 -6.19
CA ASP A 97 3.29 4.86 -4.87
C ASP A 97 4.65 5.58 -4.92
N PRO A 98 4.68 6.88 -4.60
CA PRO A 98 5.91 7.67 -4.66
C PRO A 98 6.90 7.34 -3.55
N THR A 99 6.49 6.60 -2.52
CA THR A 99 7.40 6.22 -1.43
C THR A 99 8.11 4.90 -1.71
N ASN A 100 7.66 4.15 -2.69
CA ASN A 100 8.24 2.89 -3.12
C ASN A 100 9.40 3.07 -4.12
N ILE A 101 10.30 3.99 -3.82
CA ILE A 101 11.48 4.34 -4.64
C ILE A 101 12.29 3.13 -5.09
N LEU A 102 12.42 2.17 -4.20
CA LEU A 102 13.25 1.02 -4.46
C LEU A 102 12.48 -0.07 -5.20
N MET A 103 11.18 0.06 -5.32
CA MET A 103 10.36 -1.04 -5.80
C MET A 103 10.17 -1.03 -7.31
N PHE A 104 10.35 0.08 -7.99
CA PHE A 104 10.17 0.20 -9.45
C PHE A 104 9.10 -0.74 -10.03
N THR A 105 8.12 -1.04 -9.19
CA THR A 105 7.10 -2.05 -9.45
C THR A 105 6.09 -1.58 -10.49
N GLY A 106 6.17 -0.31 -10.85
CA GLY A 106 5.18 0.33 -11.68
C GLY A 106 3.93 0.67 -10.87
N SER A 107 2.84 -0.03 -11.14
CA SER A 107 1.57 0.24 -10.46
C SER A 107 1.42 -0.52 -9.15
N GLN A 108 0.50 -0.05 -8.33
CA GLN A 108 0.11 -0.72 -7.10
C GLN A 108 -0.46 -2.13 -7.36
N LEU A 109 -1.20 -2.32 -8.46
CA LEU A 109 -1.65 -3.66 -8.86
C LEU A 109 -0.48 -4.61 -9.10
N THR A 110 0.58 -4.16 -9.78
CA THR A 110 1.77 -4.98 -9.98
C THR A 110 2.40 -5.39 -8.66
N HIS A 111 2.53 -4.44 -7.72
CA HIS A 111 3.01 -4.73 -6.36
C HIS A 111 2.15 -5.79 -5.67
N THR A 112 0.85 -5.59 -5.62
CA THR A 112 -0.10 -6.51 -4.99
C THR A 112 0.03 -7.94 -5.55
N LEU A 113 0.10 -8.09 -6.88
CA LEU A 113 0.26 -9.38 -7.53
C LEU A 113 1.63 -10.04 -7.22
N GLN A 114 2.69 -9.25 -7.14
CA GLN A 114 4.02 -9.73 -6.76
C GLN A 114 4.05 -10.26 -5.32
N VAL A 115 3.39 -9.55 -4.40
CA VAL A 115 3.25 -9.97 -3.00
C VAL A 115 2.55 -11.32 -2.92
N LEU A 116 1.41 -11.46 -3.60
CA LEU A 116 0.63 -12.70 -3.64
C LEU A 116 1.44 -13.87 -4.21
N GLU A 117 2.09 -13.70 -5.35
CA GLU A 117 2.94 -14.76 -5.90
C GLU A 117 4.10 -15.13 -4.98
N SER A 118 4.67 -14.17 -4.27
CA SER A 118 5.71 -14.42 -3.28
C SER A 118 5.19 -15.26 -2.12
N MET A 119 3.98 -14.96 -1.63
CA MET A 119 3.31 -15.72 -0.57
C MET A 119 3.01 -17.15 -1.02
N GLU A 120 2.44 -17.32 -2.22
CA GLU A 120 2.14 -18.66 -2.79
C GLU A 120 3.41 -19.49 -2.97
N ARG A 121 4.49 -18.91 -3.48
CA ARG A 121 5.79 -19.58 -3.59
C ARG A 121 6.38 -20.01 -2.25
N ALA A 122 6.07 -19.27 -1.18
CA ALA A 122 6.43 -19.63 0.18
C ALA A 122 5.52 -20.69 0.81
N GLY A 123 4.56 -21.23 0.03
CA GLY A 123 3.65 -22.28 0.49
C GLY A 123 2.51 -21.74 1.37
N ILE A 124 2.17 -20.45 1.30
CA ILE A 124 1.02 -19.88 2.01
C ILE A 124 -0.24 -20.27 1.24
N THR A 125 -1.10 -21.06 1.88
CA THR A 125 -2.36 -21.57 1.32
C THR A 125 -3.60 -21.05 2.04
N ASP A 126 -3.42 -20.25 3.08
CA ASP A 126 -4.53 -19.60 3.80
C ASP A 126 -5.22 -18.60 2.87
N ARG A 127 -6.42 -18.99 2.41
CA ARG A 127 -7.14 -18.27 1.38
C ARG A 127 -7.64 -16.90 1.86
N GLU A 128 -8.08 -16.80 3.14
CA GLU A 128 -8.49 -15.52 3.71
C GLU A 128 -7.30 -14.56 3.84
N PHE A 129 -6.15 -15.07 4.23
CA PHE A 129 -4.92 -14.28 4.31
C PHE A 129 -4.50 -13.77 2.92
N LEU A 130 -4.58 -14.61 1.88
CA LEU A 130 -4.31 -14.19 0.50
C LEU A 130 -5.33 -13.16 0.01
N ALA A 131 -6.63 -13.36 0.29
CA ALA A 131 -7.68 -12.39 -0.06
C ALA A 131 -7.47 -11.04 0.64
N THR A 132 -7.09 -11.06 1.90
CA THR A 132 -6.76 -9.85 2.67
C THR A 132 -5.55 -9.14 2.07
N THR A 133 -4.54 -9.90 1.69
CA THR A 133 -3.36 -9.36 1.01
C THR A 133 -3.72 -8.71 -0.34
N LEU A 134 -4.65 -9.30 -1.08
CA LEU A 134 -5.08 -8.74 -2.37
C LEU A 134 -5.67 -7.33 -2.26
N ILE A 135 -6.27 -6.99 -1.13
CA ILE A 135 -6.96 -5.70 -0.93
C ILE A 135 -6.21 -4.72 -0.01
N HIS A 136 -5.05 -5.09 0.54
CA HIS A 136 -4.41 -4.35 1.63
C HIS A 136 -4.11 -2.89 1.32
N ASP A 137 -3.78 -2.60 0.09
CA ASP A 137 -3.36 -1.28 -0.39
C ASP A 137 -4.47 -0.48 -1.11
N LEU A 138 -5.69 -0.99 -1.21
CA LEU A 138 -6.81 -0.28 -1.86
C LEU A 138 -7.07 1.11 -1.29
N GLY A 139 -6.68 1.37 -0.04
CA GLY A 139 -6.77 2.71 0.55
C GLY A 139 -5.98 3.78 -0.21
N LYS A 140 -4.90 3.41 -0.92
CA LYS A 140 -4.12 4.31 -1.77
C LYS A 140 -4.92 4.85 -2.97
N LEU A 141 -6.01 4.20 -3.35
CA LEU A 141 -6.91 4.67 -4.40
C LEU A 141 -7.51 6.05 -4.12
N ALA A 142 -7.50 6.52 -2.87
CA ALA A 142 -7.97 7.84 -2.52
C ALA A 142 -7.21 8.97 -3.27
N VAL A 143 -5.96 8.73 -3.70
CA VAL A 143 -5.21 9.66 -4.55
C VAL A 143 -5.91 9.93 -5.88
N LEU A 144 -6.68 8.98 -6.41
CA LEU A 144 -7.45 9.14 -7.64
C LEU A 144 -8.59 10.16 -7.49
N ARG A 145 -8.95 10.52 -6.25
CA ARG A 145 -9.94 11.54 -5.89
C ARG A 145 -9.30 12.79 -5.27
N GLY A 146 -7.99 12.96 -5.46
CA GLY A 146 -7.26 14.15 -5.04
C GLY A 146 -6.79 14.14 -3.59
N GLU A 147 -6.78 12.97 -2.92
CA GLU A 147 -6.12 12.87 -1.62
C GLU A 147 -4.62 13.05 -1.77
N LYS A 148 -4.02 13.65 -0.76
CA LYS A 148 -2.57 13.88 -0.71
C LYS A 148 -1.86 12.60 -0.27
N TRP A 149 -0.71 12.34 -0.85
CA TRP A 149 0.10 11.20 -0.47
C TRP A 149 0.53 11.21 1.00
N GLU A 150 0.74 12.37 1.57
CA GLU A 150 1.09 12.54 2.98
C GLU A 150 0.03 12.05 3.96
N ASN A 151 -1.21 11.90 3.48
CA ASN A 151 -2.31 11.33 4.24
C ASN A 151 -2.52 9.83 3.98
N LEU A 152 -1.82 9.26 3.01
CA LEU A 152 -1.98 7.87 2.59
C LEU A 152 -0.70 7.05 2.83
N GLU A 153 0.46 7.69 2.72
CA GLU A 153 1.76 7.07 2.88
C GLU A 153 2.65 7.88 3.81
N GLY A 154 3.34 7.20 4.72
CA GLY A 154 4.16 7.87 5.70
C GLY A 154 5.33 7.05 6.24
N GLY A 155 5.73 6.01 5.50
CA GLY A 155 6.75 5.09 6.00
C GLY A 155 6.25 4.21 7.15
N GLY A 156 4.93 4.13 7.31
CA GLY A 156 4.23 3.30 8.28
C GLY A 156 3.63 4.06 9.46
N LYS A 157 2.74 3.36 10.16
CA LYS A 157 2.07 3.88 11.35
C LYS A 157 3.04 4.08 12.50
N ILE A 158 2.95 5.28 13.09
CA ILE A 158 3.67 5.65 14.32
C ILE A 158 2.68 6.19 15.37
N PRO A 159 2.96 6.03 16.66
CA PRO A 159 2.11 6.56 17.71
C PRO A 159 2.20 8.10 17.77
N LEU A 160 1.07 8.74 18.06
CA LEU A 160 0.95 10.16 18.30
C LEU A 160 0.67 10.43 19.78
N GLY A 161 1.39 11.42 20.34
CA GLY A 161 1.25 11.76 21.75
C GLY A 161 1.73 10.66 22.71
N GLU A 162 1.26 10.72 23.95
CA GLU A 162 1.60 9.75 24.98
C GLU A 162 0.75 8.50 24.85
N ASN A 163 1.40 7.33 24.91
CA ASN A 163 0.76 6.03 24.82
C ASN A 163 1.32 5.11 25.90
N VAL A 164 0.47 4.28 26.48
CA VAL A 164 0.84 3.38 27.57
C VAL A 164 1.40 2.07 27.02
N PRO A 165 2.62 1.66 27.39
CA PRO A 165 3.15 0.37 26.98
C PRO A 165 2.23 -0.79 27.37
N GLY A 166 2.03 -1.73 26.42
CA GLY A 166 1.19 -2.90 26.63
C GLY A 166 -0.32 -2.64 26.58
N SER A 167 -0.76 -1.42 26.29
CA SER A 167 -2.20 -1.09 26.24
C SER A 167 -2.93 -1.66 25.02
N GLY A 168 -2.18 -2.09 24.00
CA GLY A 168 -2.74 -2.54 22.72
C GLY A 168 -2.91 -1.41 21.72
N PHE A 169 -2.74 -1.74 20.45
CA PHE A 169 -2.81 -0.74 19.37
C PHE A 169 -4.16 -0.04 19.25
N GLU A 170 -5.25 -0.72 19.57
CA GLU A 170 -6.60 -0.13 19.53
C GLU A 170 -6.81 0.96 20.60
N ASN A 171 -6.01 0.96 21.65
CA ASN A 171 -6.06 1.95 22.73
C ASN A 171 -5.02 3.07 22.58
N CYS A 172 -4.28 3.06 21.47
CA CYS A 172 -3.29 4.07 21.14
C CYS A 172 -3.77 4.96 19.99
N THR A 173 -3.26 6.18 19.95
CA THR A 173 -3.47 7.08 18.81
C THR A 173 -2.30 6.95 17.85
N PHE A 174 -2.60 6.76 16.57
CA PHE A 174 -1.62 6.67 15.49
C PHE A 174 -1.92 7.69 14.41
N ASN A 175 -0.90 8.02 13.62
CA ASN A 175 -1.11 8.74 12.38
C ASN A 175 -2.06 7.98 11.46
N TRP A 176 -2.79 8.73 10.65
CA TRP A 176 -3.68 8.19 9.62
C TRP A 176 -2.88 7.79 8.38
N ASP A 177 -3.28 6.68 7.74
CA ASP A 177 -2.74 6.25 6.46
C ASP A 177 -3.78 5.44 5.65
N HIS A 178 -3.35 4.89 4.49
CA HIS A 178 -4.19 4.06 3.61
C HIS A 178 -4.77 2.82 4.30
N ALA A 179 -4.08 2.28 5.31
CA ALA A 179 -4.54 1.12 6.07
C ALA A 179 -5.84 1.41 6.83
N ASP A 180 -6.01 2.64 7.35
CA ASP A 180 -7.26 3.04 8.00
C ASP A 180 -8.42 3.08 7.01
N VAL A 181 -8.16 3.55 5.79
CA VAL A 181 -9.18 3.61 4.73
C VAL A 181 -9.66 2.20 4.37
N VAL A 182 -8.74 1.31 4.03
CA VAL A 182 -9.11 -0.06 3.62
C VAL A 182 -9.75 -0.84 4.76
N HIS A 183 -9.22 -0.70 6.00
CA HIS A 183 -9.81 -1.32 7.17
C HIS A 183 -11.25 -0.87 7.39
N ALA A 184 -11.54 0.45 7.32
CA ALA A 184 -12.89 0.95 7.52
C ALA A 184 -13.91 0.35 6.53
N ARG A 185 -13.48 0.06 5.31
CA ARG A 185 -14.35 -0.45 4.22
C ARG A 185 -14.48 -1.97 4.22
N PHE A 186 -13.42 -2.70 4.55
CA PHE A 186 -13.39 -4.16 4.37
C PHE A 186 -13.50 -4.97 5.66
N ARG A 187 -13.34 -4.37 6.85
CA ARG A 187 -13.49 -5.08 8.13
C ARG A 187 -14.78 -5.91 8.28
N PRO A 188 -15.94 -5.52 7.68
CA PRO A 188 -17.15 -6.33 7.81
C PRO A 188 -17.10 -7.65 7.04
N TYR A 189 -16.16 -7.80 6.11
CA TYR A 189 -16.09 -8.93 5.16
C TYR A 189 -14.95 -9.90 5.44
N VAL A 190 -14.14 -9.63 6.45
CA VAL A 190 -13.00 -10.46 6.85
C VAL A 190 -13.09 -10.82 8.32
N SER A 191 -12.37 -11.87 8.73
CA SER A 191 -12.26 -12.24 10.15
C SER A 191 -11.64 -11.10 10.97
N LYS A 192 -11.84 -11.16 12.29
CA LYS A 192 -11.25 -10.18 13.23
C LYS A 192 -9.72 -10.13 13.15
N ASP A 193 -9.09 -11.26 12.84
CA ASP A 193 -7.63 -11.35 12.70
C ASP A 193 -7.18 -10.66 11.42
N MET A 194 -7.90 -10.86 10.31
CA MET A 194 -7.61 -10.22 9.03
C MET A 194 -7.96 -8.72 9.05
N ALA A 195 -9.03 -8.33 9.74
CA ALA A 195 -9.31 -6.91 9.98
C ALA A 195 -8.18 -6.22 10.77
N TRP A 196 -7.62 -6.92 11.78
CA TRP A 196 -6.44 -6.44 12.48
C TRP A 196 -5.26 -6.27 11.52
N LEU A 197 -4.99 -7.25 10.66
CA LEU A 197 -3.91 -7.17 9.69
C LEU A 197 -4.11 -6.00 8.72
N LEU A 198 -5.32 -5.81 8.17
CA LEU A 198 -5.64 -4.68 7.30
C LEU A 198 -5.34 -3.33 7.96
N LYS A 199 -5.65 -3.19 9.24
CA LYS A 199 -5.44 -1.93 9.96
C LYS A 199 -3.97 -1.68 10.29
N TRP A 200 -3.21 -2.73 10.58
CA TRP A 200 -1.88 -2.64 11.16
C TRP A 200 -0.75 -3.15 10.26
N HIS A 201 -1.04 -3.48 8.98
CA HIS A 201 -0.01 -3.99 8.07
C HIS A 201 1.14 -2.98 7.84
N SER A 202 0.88 -1.70 7.96
CA SER A 202 1.86 -0.63 7.82
C SER A 202 2.59 -0.27 9.14
N ILE A 203 2.23 -0.90 10.29
CA ILE A 203 2.79 -0.53 11.60
C ILE A 203 4.31 -0.62 11.64
N GLN A 204 4.97 0.35 12.26
CA GLN A 204 6.42 0.31 12.45
C GLN A 204 6.81 -0.65 13.59
N LYS A 205 7.92 -1.34 13.44
CA LYS A 205 8.44 -2.26 14.47
C LYS A 205 8.72 -1.58 15.81
N SER A 206 9.04 -0.29 15.79
CA SER A 206 9.24 0.54 16.98
C SER A 206 8.02 0.62 17.88
N CYS A 207 6.82 0.32 17.37
CA CYS A 207 5.57 0.28 18.12
C CYS A 207 5.41 -1.00 18.96
N GLY A 208 6.33 -1.95 18.88
CA GLY A 208 6.30 -3.20 19.63
C GLY A 208 6.02 -3.08 21.13
N PRO A 209 6.56 -2.09 21.85
CA PRO A 209 6.26 -1.88 23.26
C PRO A 209 4.78 -1.61 23.58
N LEU A 210 3.99 -1.11 22.63
CA LEU A 210 2.56 -0.78 22.79
C LEU A 210 1.65 -2.01 22.68
N MET A 211 2.14 -3.11 22.11
CA MET A 211 1.36 -4.33 21.86
C MET A 211 0.83 -4.94 23.16
N ASP A 212 -0.46 -5.23 23.20
CA ASP A 212 -1.04 -6.15 24.18
C ASP A 212 -0.79 -7.63 23.82
N SER A 213 -1.40 -8.56 24.56
CA SER A 213 -1.25 -10.00 24.32
C SER A 213 -1.81 -10.43 22.97
N ARG A 214 -2.95 -9.86 22.55
CA ARG A 214 -3.58 -10.16 21.25
C ARG A 214 -2.75 -9.62 20.09
N ASP A 215 -2.31 -8.38 20.19
CA ASP A 215 -1.44 -7.78 19.17
C ASP A 215 -0.18 -8.61 18.94
N ARG A 216 0.47 -9.08 20.03
CA ARG A 216 1.67 -9.92 19.93
C ARG A 216 1.40 -11.22 19.19
N VAL A 217 0.29 -11.88 19.49
CA VAL A 217 -0.10 -13.13 18.80
C VAL A 217 -0.32 -12.87 17.30
N LEU A 218 -1.06 -11.82 16.95
CA LEU A 218 -1.37 -11.50 15.54
C LEU A 218 -0.14 -10.98 14.78
N PHE A 219 0.71 -10.23 15.46
CA PHE A 219 1.99 -9.77 14.91
C PHE A 219 2.89 -10.94 14.52
N GLU A 220 3.03 -11.95 15.40
CA GLU A 220 3.83 -13.15 15.12
C GLU A 220 3.18 -14.01 14.02
N LYS A 221 1.87 -14.25 14.13
CA LYS A 221 1.14 -15.16 13.25
C LYS A 221 1.01 -14.63 11.82
N TYR A 222 0.67 -13.35 11.67
CA TYR A 222 0.30 -12.78 10.37
C TYR A 222 1.23 -11.66 9.90
N TYR A 223 1.47 -10.63 10.75
CA TYR A 223 2.23 -9.46 10.32
C TYR A 223 3.64 -9.79 9.85
N LYS A 224 4.41 -10.57 10.62
CA LYS A 224 5.77 -10.94 10.23
C LYS A 224 5.81 -11.71 8.90
N ARG A 225 4.81 -12.56 8.68
CA ARG A 225 4.68 -13.29 7.41
C ARG A 225 4.31 -12.37 6.28
N PHE A 226 3.32 -11.50 6.48
CA PHE A 226 2.89 -10.51 5.50
C PHE A 226 4.03 -9.58 5.10
N VAL A 227 4.63 -8.87 6.04
CA VAL A 227 5.65 -7.85 5.79
C VAL A 227 6.92 -8.41 5.15
N ARG A 228 7.19 -9.70 5.33
CA ARG A 228 8.28 -10.39 4.65
C ARG A 228 8.07 -10.42 3.15
N HIS A 229 6.84 -10.56 2.69
CA HIS A 229 6.49 -10.58 1.27
C HIS A 229 6.21 -9.19 0.73
N ASP A 230 5.53 -8.36 1.47
CA ASP A 230 5.20 -6.99 1.15
C ASP A 230 6.45 -6.10 0.97
N ARG A 231 7.43 -6.25 1.87
CA ARG A 231 8.69 -5.47 1.85
C ARG A 231 9.86 -6.21 1.22
N THR A 232 9.71 -7.47 0.86
CA THR A 232 10.72 -8.18 0.09
C THR A 232 10.55 -7.82 -1.36
N TYR A 233 11.24 -6.84 -1.75
CA TYR A 233 11.19 -6.24 -3.03
C TYR A 233 11.49 -7.20 -4.12
N ILE A 234 10.52 -7.37 -4.84
CA ILE A 234 10.41 -8.28 -5.92
C ILE A 234 10.83 -7.54 -7.18
N PHE A 235 11.98 -6.86 -7.09
CA PHE A 235 12.55 -6.11 -8.20
C PHE A 235 12.82 -6.89 -9.45
N HIS A 236 12.85 -8.20 -9.32
CA HIS A 236 13.55 -9.02 -10.29
C HIS A 236 12.62 -9.69 -11.28
N HIS A 237 11.31 -9.65 -11.06
CA HIS A 237 10.36 -10.23 -12.00
C HIS A 237 8.98 -9.57 -11.93
N LEU A 238 8.32 -9.51 -13.06
CA LEU A 238 6.89 -9.26 -13.13
C LEU A 238 6.11 -10.45 -12.56
N PRO A 239 4.94 -10.22 -12.00
CA PRO A 239 4.05 -11.32 -11.65
C PRO A 239 3.74 -12.11 -12.92
N LYS A 240 3.75 -13.43 -12.80
CA LYS A 240 3.34 -14.34 -13.86
C LYS A 240 1.83 -14.48 -13.95
N LYS A 241 1.17 -14.32 -12.79
CA LYS A 241 -0.27 -14.33 -12.66
C LYS A 241 -0.84 -12.94 -12.93
N HIS A 242 -2.04 -12.92 -13.48
CA HIS A 242 -2.83 -11.74 -13.72
C HIS A 242 -3.91 -11.56 -12.66
N LEU A 243 -4.51 -10.38 -12.58
CA LEU A 243 -5.65 -10.14 -11.69
C LEU A 243 -6.77 -11.18 -11.90
N SER A 244 -7.02 -11.58 -13.15
CA SER A 244 -8.02 -12.60 -13.49
C SER A 244 -7.83 -13.93 -12.75
N ASP A 245 -6.59 -14.30 -12.42
CA ASP A 245 -6.28 -15.54 -11.71
C ASP A 245 -6.69 -15.48 -10.23
N TYR A 246 -6.84 -14.29 -9.69
CA TYR A 246 -7.25 -14.02 -8.31
C TYR A 246 -8.73 -13.63 -8.15
N LEU A 247 -9.47 -13.40 -9.24
CA LEU A 247 -10.91 -13.07 -9.16
C LEU A 247 -11.75 -14.15 -8.46
N PRO A 248 -11.47 -15.47 -8.59
CA PRO A 248 -12.16 -16.48 -7.78
C PRO A 248 -12.01 -16.24 -6.27
N LEU A 249 -10.84 -15.81 -5.83
CA LEU A 249 -10.57 -15.47 -4.43
C LEU A 249 -11.37 -14.22 -3.98
N VAL A 250 -11.44 -13.21 -4.84
CA VAL A 250 -12.27 -12.01 -4.59
C VAL A 250 -13.73 -12.40 -4.37
N ARG A 251 -14.28 -13.25 -5.25
CA ARG A 251 -15.69 -13.67 -5.22
C ARG A 251 -16.04 -14.56 -4.04
N GLU A 252 -15.06 -15.24 -3.47
CA GLU A 252 -15.24 -16.11 -2.30
C GLU A 252 -15.36 -15.28 -0.99
N PHE A 253 -14.54 -14.24 -0.84
CA PHE A 253 -14.44 -13.51 0.41
C PHE A 253 -15.16 -12.16 0.43
N PHE A 254 -15.41 -11.55 -0.72
CA PHE A 254 -15.99 -10.21 -0.77
C PHE A 254 -17.32 -10.19 -1.53
N PRO A 255 -18.24 -9.30 -1.16
CA PRO A 255 -19.43 -9.08 -1.95
C PRO A 255 -19.04 -8.51 -3.33
N ARG A 256 -19.92 -8.68 -4.31
CA ARG A 256 -19.67 -8.13 -5.66
C ARG A 256 -19.38 -6.64 -5.65
N LYS A 257 -20.04 -5.89 -4.76
CA LYS A 257 -19.88 -4.46 -4.60
C LYS A 257 -19.70 -4.10 -3.12
N VAL A 258 -18.95 -3.06 -2.88
CA VAL A 258 -18.74 -2.44 -1.56
C VAL A 258 -19.00 -0.94 -1.65
N VAL A 259 -19.28 -0.33 -0.53
CA VAL A 259 -19.31 1.13 -0.41
C VAL A 259 -17.90 1.57 -0.03
N PHE A 260 -17.15 2.05 -1.03
CA PHE A 260 -15.73 2.39 -0.87
C PHE A 260 -15.47 3.88 -0.99
#